data_fdeba7476838dda2c91e73003ed674c3
#
_entry.id   fdeba7476838dda2c91e73003ed674c3
#
_cell.length_a   1.000
_cell.length_b   1.000
_cell.length_c   1.000
_cell.angle_alpha   90.00
_cell.angle_beta   90.00
_cell.angle_gamma   90.00
#
_symmetry.space_group_name_H-M   'P 1'
#
loop_
_entity.id
_entity.type
_entity.pdbx_description
1 polymer ?
#
loop_
_entity_poly.entity_id
_entity_poly.type
_entity_poly.pdbx_seq_one_letter_code
_entity_poly.pdbx_strand_id
1 'polypeptide(L)'
;AGGVLKPEMVASMAERPIIFALANPYPEINPNEAKAVRPDVIIATGRSDFPNQVNNALCFPYIFRGALDVGATCINEDMKRACVIAIAELTRMEASDLGSAYSGETPKFGPEYLIPRPFDPRLLISLAPAVAQAAMLSGVATRPIADIKAYREQLSQFVYRTGLLMKPMFERARADVKRVVYAEGEEETVLRAVQTVVDEGLARPILIGRPSVIERRIEKMGLRLKQGIDFDLTNLDD
;
A
#
# COMPACT_ATOMS: atom_id res chain seq x y z
N ALA A 1 -4.66 3.11 20.13
CA ALA A 1 -3.61 2.30 20.77
C ALA A 1 -3.74 0.86 20.31
N GLY A 2 -2.60 0.22 19.99
CA GLY A 2 -2.60 -1.17 19.55
C GLY A 2 -3.20 -2.13 20.58
N GLY A 3 -3.92 -3.17 20.10
CA GLY A 3 -4.46 -4.24 20.94
C GLY A 3 -5.62 -3.86 21.86
N VAL A 4 -6.26 -2.71 21.65
CA VAL A 4 -7.42 -2.28 22.46
C VAL A 4 -8.72 -2.97 22.08
N LEU A 5 -8.87 -3.38 20.82
CA LEU A 5 -10.03 -4.13 20.35
C LEU A 5 -9.78 -5.62 20.59
N LYS A 6 -10.62 -6.24 21.38
CA LYS A 6 -10.49 -7.65 21.76
C LYS A 6 -11.34 -8.56 20.85
N PRO A 7 -10.94 -9.83 20.66
CA PRO A 7 -11.73 -10.80 19.87
C PRO A 7 -13.19 -10.90 20.31
N GLU A 8 -13.45 -10.85 21.63
CA GLU A 8 -14.81 -10.93 22.18
C GLU A 8 -15.68 -9.73 21.77
N MET A 9 -15.07 -8.55 21.64
CA MET A 9 -15.76 -7.35 21.15
C MET A 9 -16.11 -7.50 19.67
N VAL A 10 -15.20 -8.06 18.87
CA VAL A 10 -15.47 -8.35 17.45
C VAL A 10 -16.56 -9.40 17.28
N ALA A 11 -16.54 -10.45 18.10
CA ALA A 11 -17.57 -11.49 18.10
C ALA A 11 -18.98 -10.94 18.39
N SER A 12 -19.09 -9.89 19.22
CA SER A 12 -20.36 -9.25 19.59
C SER A 12 -20.92 -8.26 18.56
N MET A 13 -20.14 -7.93 17.49
CA MET A 13 -20.59 -7.02 16.44
C MET A 13 -21.70 -7.63 15.58
N ALA A 14 -22.43 -6.78 14.86
CA ALA A 14 -23.43 -7.19 13.88
C ALA A 14 -22.81 -8.04 12.75
N GLU A 15 -23.64 -8.68 11.94
CA GLU A 15 -23.21 -9.44 10.77
C GLU A 15 -22.45 -8.55 9.77
N ARG A 16 -21.40 -9.11 9.16
CA ARG A 16 -20.51 -8.44 8.20
C ARG A 16 -19.97 -7.10 8.72
N PRO A 17 -19.31 -7.08 9.88
CA PRO A 17 -18.79 -5.84 10.45
C PRO A 17 -17.65 -5.30 9.61
N ILE A 18 -17.52 -3.96 9.59
CA ILE A 18 -16.40 -3.27 8.98
C ILE A 18 -15.52 -2.70 10.09
N ILE A 19 -14.24 -3.07 10.10
CA ILE A 19 -13.28 -2.63 11.11
C ILE A 19 -12.14 -1.87 10.45
N PHE A 20 -11.88 -0.65 10.93
CA PHE A 20 -10.71 0.14 10.59
C PHE A 20 -9.74 0.14 11.76
N ALA A 21 -8.77 -0.79 11.75
CA ALA A 21 -7.75 -0.92 12.78
C ALA A 21 -6.48 -0.17 12.32
N LEU A 22 -6.48 1.17 12.46
CA LEU A 22 -5.52 2.07 11.80
C LEU A 22 -4.36 2.53 12.70
N ALA A 23 -4.28 2.09 13.95
CA ALA A 23 -3.16 2.42 14.83
C ALA A 23 -1.84 1.84 14.29
N ASN A 24 -0.78 2.64 14.37
CA ASN A 24 0.57 2.27 13.95
C ASN A 24 1.54 2.34 15.15
N PRO A 25 2.53 1.44 15.23
CA PRO A 25 2.82 0.30 14.33
C PRO A 25 1.92 -0.93 14.57
N TYR A 26 1.20 -0.95 15.69
CA TYR A 26 0.34 -2.08 16.08
C TYR A 26 -1.12 -1.67 15.93
N PRO A 27 -1.91 -2.39 15.09
CA PRO A 27 -3.34 -2.13 14.94
C PRO A 27 -4.10 -2.43 16.23
N GLU A 28 -5.31 -1.90 16.35
CA GLU A 28 -6.19 -2.12 17.50
C GLU A 28 -6.51 -3.59 17.72
N ILE A 29 -6.56 -4.38 16.65
CA ILE A 29 -6.64 -5.84 16.64
C ILE A 29 -5.87 -6.38 15.44
N ASN A 30 -5.24 -7.55 15.60
CA ASN A 30 -4.62 -8.25 14.47
C ASN A 30 -5.73 -8.74 13.51
N PRO A 31 -5.65 -8.50 12.19
CA PRO A 31 -6.64 -8.95 11.23
C PRO A 31 -6.91 -10.46 11.27
N ASN A 32 -5.89 -11.27 11.53
CA ASN A 32 -6.06 -12.72 11.63
C ASN A 32 -6.88 -13.12 12.88
N GLU A 33 -6.70 -12.43 14.00
CA GLU A 33 -7.50 -12.64 15.21
C GLU A 33 -8.97 -12.23 14.99
N ALA A 34 -9.20 -11.10 14.31
CA ALA A 34 -10.55 -10.66 13.97
C ALA A 34 -11.26 -11.67 13.05
N LYS A 35 -10.58 -12.16 12.02
CA LYS A 35 -11.11 -13.17 11.08
C LYS A 35 -11.33 -14.53 11.73
N ALA A 36 -10.53 -14.91 12.73
CA ALA A 36 -10.71 -16.16 13.47
C ALA A 36 -12.04 -16.23 14.20
N VAL A 37 -12.52 -15.11 14.75
CA VAL A 37 -13.80 -15.03 15.49
C VAL A 37 -14.97 -14.57 14.61
N ARG A 38 -14.70 -13.82 13.54
CA ARG A 38 -15.70 -13.32 12.57
C ARG A 38 -15.16 -13.46 11.14
N PRO A 39 -15.34 -14.62 10.50
CA PRO A 39 -14.91 -14.86 9.12
C PRO A 39 -15.52 -13.91 8.08
N ASP A 40 -16.67 -13.31 8.42
CA ASP A 40 -17.42 -12.34 7.60
C ASP A 40 -16.94 -10.88 7.77
N VAL A 41 -15.91 -10.64 8.61
CA VAL A 41 -15.40 -9.28 8.86
C VAL A 41 -14.68 -8.70 7.64
N ILE A 42 -14.98 -7.45 7.34
CA ILE A 42 -14.19 -6.61 6.44
C ILE A 42 -13.25 -5.78 7.30
N ILE A 43 -11.94 -5.96 7.13
CA ILE A 43 -10.95 -5.26 7.95
C ILE A 43 -9.92 -4.54 7.09
N ALA A 44 -9.58 -3.33 7.51
CA ALA A 44 -8.52 -2.50 6.94
C ALA A 44 -7.54 -2.06 8.04
N THR A 45 -6.26 -1.98 7.70
CA THR A 45 -5.19 -1.56 8.61
C THR A 45 -4.24 -0.59 7.93
N GLY A 46 -3.36 0.07 8.70
CA GLY A 46 -2.25 0.85 8.15
C GLY A 46 -1.08 0.00 7.63
N ARG A 47 -1.11 -1.33 7.82
CA ARG A 47 0.00 -2.24 7.51
C ARG A 47 -0.06 -2.71 6.05
N SER A 48 1.12 -2.80 5.42
CA SER A 48 1.28 -3.26 4.03
C SER A 48 1.19 -4.77 3.85
N ASP A 49 1.35 -5.53 4.93
CA ASP A 49 1.33 -6.99 4.94
C ASP A 49 -0.07 -7.59 5.11
N PHE A 50 -1.10 -6.74 5.20
CA PHE A 50 -2.50 -7.14 5.23
C PHE A 50 -3.29 -6.54 4.06
N PRO A 51 -4.40 -7.18 3.65
CA PRO A 51 -5.34 -6.60 2.70
C PRO A 51 -5.90 -5.24 3.16
N ASN A 52 -6.39 -4.45 2.20
CA ASN A 52 -7.02 -3.16 2.47
C ASN A 52 -6.12 -2.19 3.25
N GLN A 53 -4.86 -2.04 2.83
CA GLN A 53 -3.96 -1.09 3.47
C GLN A 53 -4.47 0.35 3.32
N VAL A 54 -4.75 1.01 4.44
CA VAL A 54 -5.04 2.45 4.49
C VAL A 54 -3.72 3.20 4.67
N ASN A 55 -3.32 3.92 3.62
CA ASN A 55 -2.06 4.65 3.61
C ASN A 55 -2.28 6.05 3.01
N ASN A 56 -1.67 7.07 3.61
CA ASN A 56 -1.72 8.44 3.10
C ASN A 56 -1.18 8.57 1.67
N ALA A 57 -0.26 7.69 1.25
CA ALA A 57 0.30 7.64 -0.09
C ALA A 57 -0.74 7.36 -1.19
N LEU A 58 -1.92 6.85 -0.83
CA LEU A 58 -3.04 6.68 -1.77
C LEU A 58 -3.59 8.00 -2.30
N CYS A 59 -3.56 9.04 -1.48
CA CYS A 59 -4.16 10.34 -1.78
C CYS A 59 -3.11 11.44 -1.87
N PHE A 60 -2.20 11.52 -0.91
CA PHE A 60 -1.30 12.64 -0.69
C PHE A 60 -0.53 13.10 -1.94
N PRO A 61 0.18 12.26 -2.72
CA PRO A 61 0.92 12.76 -3.87
C PRO A 61 0.01 13.31 -4.97
N TYR A 62 -1.15 12.71 -5.14
CA TYR A 62 -2.00 12.94 -6.30
C TYR A 62 -2.97 14.10 -6.11
N ILE A 63 -3.45 14.34 -4.87
CA ILE A 63 -4.27 15.51 -4.55
C ILE A 63 -3.45 16.78 -4.69
N PHE A 64 -2.18 16.78 -4.26
CA PHE A 64 -1.27 17.89 -4.46
C PHE A 64 -0.90 18.05 -5.92
N ARG A 65 -0.67 16.98 -6.66
CA ARG A 65 -0.39 17.03 -8.08
C ARG A 65 -1.53 17.72 -8.84
N GLY A 66 -2.77 17.28 -8.64
CA GLY A 66 -3.93 17.90 -9.27
C GLY A 66 -4.12 19.36 -8.88
N ALA A 67 -3.94 19.69 -7.59
CA ALA A 67 -4.06 21.07 -7.09
C ALA A 67 -2.98 21.99 -7.67
N LEU A 68 -1.72 21.56 -7.67
CA LEU A 68 -0.59 22.36 -8.16
C LEU A 68 -0.62 22.57 -9.67
N ASP A 69 -1.01 21.57 -10.43
CA ASP A 69 -1.06 21.66 -11.89
C ASP A 69 -2.07 22.71 -12.37
N VAL A 70 -3.18 22.90 -11.67
CA VAL A 70 -4.16 23.96 -11.95
C VAL A 70 -3.93 25.23 -11.14
N GLY A 71 -2.87 25.31 -10.33
CA GLY A 71 -2.59 26.45 -9.46
C GLY A 71 -3.71 26.74 -8.49
N ALA A 72 -4.27 25.72 -7.85
CA ALA A 72 -5.34 25.89 -6.88
C ALA A 72 -4.85 26.71 -5.67
N THR A 73 -5.67 27.66 -5.23
CA THR A 73 -5.37 28.55 -4.09
C THR A 73 -5.57 27.86 -2.74
N CYS A 74 -6.35 26.78 -2.72
CA CYS A 74 -6.56 25.91 -1.55
C CYS A 74 -6.97 24.52 -1.99
N ILE A 75 -6.90 23.54 -1.07
CA ILE A 75 -7.50 22.22 -1.24
C ILE A 75 -8.82 22.22 -0.45
N ASN A 76 -9.93 22.35 -1.18
CA ASN A 76 -11.27 22.42 -0.61
C ASN A 76 -11.95 21.03 -0.51
N GLU A 77 -13.17 21.00 0.05
CA GLU A 77 -13.92 19.75 0.26
C GLU A 77 -14.33 19.07 -1.06
N ASP A 78 -14.58 19.83 -2.13
CA ASP A 78 -14.92 19.27 -3.44
C ASP A 78 -13.74 18.49 -4.04
N MET A 79 -12.52 19.00 -3.89
CA MET A 79 -11.30 18.33 -4.31
C MET A 79 -11.04 17.06 -3.50
N LYS A 80 -11.26 17.10 -2.18
CA LYS A 80 -11.14 15.92 -1.31
C LYS A 80 -12.17 14.85 -1.68
N ARG A 81 -13.42 15.25 -1.91
CA ARG A 81 -14.50 14.36 -2.34
C ARG A 81 -14.20 13.73 -3.70
N ALA A 82 -13.71 14.50 -4.67
CA ALA A 82 -13.32 13.99 -5.97
C ALA A 82 -12.21 12.94 -5.86
N CYS A 83 -11.23 13.16 -4.96
CA CYS A 83 -10.17 12.19 -4.68
C CYS A 83 -10.73 10.89 -4.10
N VAL A 84 -11.62 10.96 -3.11
CA VAL A 84 -12.26 9.78 -2.49
C VAL A 84 -13.05 8.98 -3.52
N ILE A 85 -13.85 9.64 -4.35
CA ILE A 85 -14.63 8.99 -5.41
C ILE A 85 -13.71 8.30 -6.41
N ALA A 86 -12.64 8.98 -6.86
CA ALA A 86 -11.69 8.41 -7.81
C ALA A 86 -10.97 7.17 -7.24
N ILE A 87 -10.62 7.16 -5.95
CA ILE A 87 -10.05 5.97 -5.28
C ILE A 87 -11.08 4.82 -5.28
N ALA A 88 -12.33 5.09 -4.92
CA ALA A 88 -13.38 4.07 -4.86
C ALA A 88 -13.72 3.49 -6.25
N GLU A 89 -13.73 4.32 -7.28
CA GLU A 89 -13.94 3.88 -8.66
C GLU A 89 -12.77 3.04 -9.16
N LEU A 90 -11.54 3.44 -8.86
CA LEU A 90 -10.33 2.74 -9.29
C LEU A 90 -10.29 1.28 -8.82
N THR A 91 -10.75 0.98 -7.61
CA THR A 91 -10.81 -0.40 -7.08
C THR A 91 -11.81 -1.27 -7.79
N ARG A 92 -12.86 -0.68 -8.38
CA ARG A 92 -13.90 -1.39 -9.15
C ARG A 92 -13.51 -1.62 -10.60
N MET A 93 -12.53 -0.86 -11.10
CA MET A 93 -12.02 -1.05 -12.46
C MET A 93 -11.15 -2.32 -12.49
N GLU A 94 -11.30 -3.13 -13.54
CA GLU A 94 -10.41 -4.26 -13.76
C GLU A 94 -8.96 -3.76 -13.80
N ALA A 95 -8.09 -4.46 -13.07
CA ALA A 95 -6.68 -4.17 -13.12
C ALA A 95 -6.20 -4.43 -14.56
N SER A 96 -5.73 -3.39 -15.24
CA SER A 96 -5.05 -3.56 -16.53
C SER A 96 -3.81 -4.42 -16.32
N ASP A 97 -3.38 -5.15 -17.38
CA ASP A 97 -2.20 -6.03 -17.39
C ASP A 97 -0.91 -5.40 -16.81
N LEU A 98 -0.88 -4.08 -16.71
CA LEU A 98 0.22 -3.31 -16.10
C LEU A 98 0.24 -3.33 -14.57
N GLY A 99 -0.93 -3.42 -13.93
CA GLY A 99 -1.01 -3.56 -12.47
C GLY A 99 -0.64 -4.97 -12.02
N SER A 100 -0.95 -5.99 -12.83
CA SER A 100 -0.59 -7.39 -12.59
C SER A 100 0.90 -7.67 -12.78
N ALA A 101 1.60 -6.88 -13.60
CA ALA A 101 3.04 -7.01 -13.81
C ALA A 101 3.88 -6.72 -12.54
N TYR A 102 3.31 -6.02 -11.57
CA TYR A 102 3.98 -5.71 -10.29
C TYR A 102 3.65 -6.69 -9.15
N SER A 103 2.59 -7.48 -9.25
CA SER A 103 2.12 -8.31 -8.13
C SER A 103 1.82 -9.77 -8.46
N GLY A 104 1.96 -10.18 -9.73
CA GLY A 104 1.69 -11.57 -10.15
C GLY A 104 0.21 -12.01 -10.07
N GLU A 105 -0.64 -11.27 -9.34
CA GLU A 105 -2.08 -11.52 -9.22
C GLU A 105 -2.87 -10.27 -9.56
N THR A 106 -3.93 -10.42 -10.34
CA THR A 106 -4.87 -9.35 -10.64
C THR A 106 -5.86 -9.23 -9.47
N PRO A 107 -5.76 -8.21 -8.62
CA PRO A 107 -6.69 -8.07 -7.51
C PRO A 107 -8.10 -7.80 -8.05
N LYS A 108 -9.10 -8.54 -7.51
CA LYS A 108 -10.51 -8.33 -7.82
C LYS A 108 -11.19 -7.58 -6.69
N PHE A 109 -12.07 -6.64 -7.04
CA PHE A 109 -12.90 -5.95 -6.05
C PHE A 109 -13.66 -6.94 -5.15
N GLY A 110 -13.52 -6.75 -3.84
CA GLY A 110 -14.13 -7.62 -2.85
C GLY A 110 -13.63 -7.32 -1.44
N PRO A 111 -14.01 -8.11 -0.42
CA PRO A 111 -13.66 -7.87 0.98
C PRO A 111 -12.15 -7.73 1.24
N GLU A 112 -11.32 -8.37 0.42
CA GLU A 112 -9.86 -8.32 0.53
C GLU A 112 -9.22 -7.25 -0.38
N TYR A 113 -10.00 -6.56 -1.20
CA TYR A 113 -9.53 -5.50 -2.09
C TYR A 113 -10.59 -4.42 -2.26
N LEU A 114 -10.74 -3.57 -1.25
CA LEU A 114 -11.63 -2.40 -1.25
C LEU A 114 -10.87 -1.09 -1.51
N ILE A 115 -9.56 -1.12 -1.37
CA ILE A 115 -8.68 0.03 -1.48
C ILE A 115 -7.52 -0.35 -2.40
N PRO A 116 -7.12 0.50 -3.37
CA PRO A 116 -5.98 0.21 -4.25
C PRO A 116 -4.68 0.11 -3.43
N ARG A 117 -3.68 -0.57 -3.97
CA ARG A 117 -2.36 -0.59 -3.34
C ARG A 117 -1.69 0.80 -3.48
N PRO A 118 -0.89 1.26 -2.49
CA PRO A 118 -0.28 2.59 -2.50
C PRO A 118 0.58 2.92 -3.73
N PHE A 119 1.15 1.91 -4.37
CA PHE A 119 1.99 2.06 -5.56
C PHE A 119 1.28 1.70 -6.87
N ASP A 120 -0.04 1.64 -6.86
CA ASP A 120 -0.81 1.41 -8.09
C ASP A 120 -0.59 2.59 -9.05
N PRO A 121 0.00 2.36 -10.23
CA PRO A 121 0.32 3.43 -11.18
C PRO A 121 -0.93 4.18 -11.68
N ARG A 122 -2.10 3.55 -11.61
CA ARG A 122 -3.38 4.15 -12.02
C ARG A 122 -3.83 5.28 -11.08
N LEU A 123 -3.32 5.33 -9.84
CA LEU A 123 -3.65 6.38 -8.87
C LEU A 123 -3.35 7.78 -9.42
N LEU A 124 -2.16 8.00 -10.00
CA LEU A 124 -1.78 9.28 -10.58
C LEU A 124 -2.72 9.71 -11.71
N ILE A 125 -3.03 8.77 -12.61
CA ILE A 125 -3.82 9.02 -13.83
C ILE A 125 -5.30 9.25 -13.49
N SER A 126 -5.78 8.69 -12.39
CA SER A 126 -7.18 8.80 -11.97
C SER A 126 -7.41 9.98 -11.03
N LEU A 127 -6.59 10.12 -9.99
CA LEU A 127 -6.83 11.08 -8.92
C LEU A 127 -6.45 12.51 -9.30
N ALA A 128 -5.27 12.73 -9.88
CA ALA A 128 -4.83 14.08 -10.20
C ALA A 128 -5.77 14.80 -11.16
N PRO A 129 -6.29 14.20 -12.26
CA PRO A 129 -7.27 14.83 -13.10
C PRO A 129 -8.63 15.09 -12.43
N ALA A 130 -9.09 14.18 -11.56
CA ALA A 130 -10.34 14.36 -10.82
C ALA A 130 -10.25 15.56 -9.86
N VAL A 131 -9.13 15.67 -9.15
CA VAL A 131 -8.85 16.80 -8.25
C VAL A 131 -8.71 18.11 -9.03
N ALA A 132 -7.97 18.12 -10.13
CA ALA A 132 -7.81 19.28 -10.99
C ALA A 132 -9.16 19.79 -11.52
N GLN A 133 -10.01 18.88 -11.97
CA GLN A 133 -11.36 19.21 -12.43
C GLN A 133 -12.24 19.79 -11.32
N ALA A 134 -12.20 19.19 -10.13
CA ALA A 134 -12.93 19.71 -8.97
C ALA A 134 -12.45 21.11 -8.55
N ALA A 135 -11.13 21.36 -8.60
CA ALA A 135 -10.57 22.69 -8.34
C ALA A 135 -11.05 23.74 -9.35
N MET A 136 -11.11 23.38 -10.63
CA MET A 136 -11.64 24.28 -11.69
C MET A 136 -13.13 24.55 -11.49
N LEU A 137 -13.94 23.52 -11.22
CA LEU A 137 -15.38 23.65 -11.03
C LEU A 137 -15.74 24.45 -9.78
N SER A 138 -14.96 24.33 -8.71
CA SER A 138 -15.16 25.10 -7.47
C SER A 138 -14.51 26.49 -7.49
N GLY A 139 -13.92 26.91 -8.60
CA GLY A 139 -13.41 28.28 -8.81
C GLY A 139 -12.10 28.59 -8.07
N VAL A 140 -11.40 27.59 -7.52
CA VAL A 140 -10.12 27.81 -6.81
C VAL A 140 -8.90 27.66 -7.71
N ALA A 141 -9.06 27.21 -8.95
CA ALA A 141 -8.00 27.07 -9.93
C ALA A 141 -7.62 28.42 -10.57
N THR A 142 -6.34 28.79 -10.53
CA THR A 142 -5.82 30.01 -11.19
C THR A 142 -5.27 29.74 -12.58
N ARG A 143 -5.00 28.49 -12.92
CA ARG A 143 -4.47 28.03 -14.22
C ARG A 143 -5.30 26.86 -14.74
N PRO A 144 -6.53 27.10 -15.22
CA PRO A 144 -7.40 26.00 -15.64
C PRO A 144 -6.81 25.23 -16.81
N ILE A 145 -6.95 23.91 -16.77
CA ILE A 145 -6.57 22.99 -17.85
C ILE A 145 -7.70 22.93 -18.87
N ALA A 146 -7.43 23.34 -20.10
CA ALA A 146 -8.42 23.37 -21.17
C ALA A 146 -8.85 21.97 -21.63
N ASP A 147 -7.92 21.01 -21.68
CA ASP A 147 -8.16 19.63 -22.12
C ASP A 147 -7.71 18.64 -21.05
N ILE A 148 -8.68 18.17 -20.26
CA ILE A 148 -8.46 17.15 -19.22
C ILE A 148 -8.04 15.80 -19.81
N LYS A 149 -8.45 15.50 -21.05
CA LYS A 149 -8.06 14.25 -21.70
C LYS A 149 -6.57 14.27 -22.07
N ALA A 150 -6.11 15.35 -22.69
CA ALA A 150 -4.68 15.54 -22.98
C ALA A 150 -3.83 15.55 -21.69
N TYR A 151 -4.31 16.16 -20.61
CA TYR A 151 -3.66 16.15 -19.31
C TYR A 151 -3.53 14.71 -18.76
N ARG A 152 -4.58 13.91 -18.85
CA ARG A 152 -4.56 12.49 -18.44
C ARG A 152 -3.55 11.68 -19.27
N GLU A 153 -3.46 11.94 -20.57
CA GLU A 153 -2.49 11.30 -21.46
C GLU A 153 -1.05 11.66 -21.07
N GLN A 154 -0.77 12.93 -20.73
CA GLN A 154 0.55 13.34 -20.23
C GLN A 154 0.93 12.63 -18.94
N LEU A 155 0.02 12.52 -17.98
CA LEU A 155 0.24 11.80 -16.73
C LEU A 155 0.48 10.31 -16.99
N SER A 156 -0.25 9.72 -17.91
CA SER A 156 -0.09 8.33 -18.35
C SER A 156 1.32 8.11 -18.92
N GLN A 157 1.77 8.97 -19.81
CA GLN A 157 3.13 8.88 -20.36
C GLN A 157 4.21 8.96 -19.28
N PHE A 158 4.02 9.81 -18.28
CA PHE A 158 4.93 9.93 -17.14
C PHE A 158 5.02 8.62 -16.33
N VAL A 159 3.88 8.01 -16.02
CA VAL A 159 3.80 6.73 -15.29
C VAL A 159 4.46 5.62 -16.08
N TYR A 160 4.15 5.50 -17.35
CA TYR A 160 4.71 4.44 -18.22
C TYR A 160 6.21 4.56 -18.40
N ARG A 161 6.77 5.76 -18.47
CA ARG A 161 8.25 5.93 -18.55
C ARG A 161 8.93 5.40 -17.29
N THR A 162 8.40 5.69 -16.11
CA THR A 162 8.95 5.19 -14.84
C THR A 162 8.77 3.67 -14.72
N GLY A 163 7.59 3.15 -15.06
CA GLY A 163 7.32 1.71 -15.06
C GLY A 163 8.18 0.94 -16.05
N LEU A 164 8.38 1.45 -17.26
CA LEU A 164 9.24 0.84 -18.26
C LEU A 164 10.72 0.81 -17.82
N LEU A 165 11.17 1.81 -17.06
CA LEU A 165 12.53 1.84 -16.49
C LEU A 165 12.70 0.88 -15.32
N MET A 166 11.71 0.77 -14.45
CA MET A 166 11.79 -0.08 -13.25
C MET A 166 11.52 -1.56 -13.53
N LYS A 167 10.63 -1.88 -14.46
CA LYS A 167 10.31 -3.27 -14.83
C LYS A 167 11.55 -4.10 -15.18
N PRO A 168 12.46 -3.66 -16.06
CA PRO A 168 13.68 -4.41 -16.36
C PRO A 168 14.60 -4.58 -15.13
N MET A 169 14.57 -3.63 -14.17
CA MET A 169 15.35 -3.73 -12.93
C MET A 169 14.79 -4.82 -12.02
N PHE A 170 13.49 -4.85 -11.82
CA PHE A 170 12.83 -5.91 -11.05
C PHE A 170 12.98 -7.29 -11.73
N GLU A 171 12.82 -7.37 -13.06
CA GLU A 171 13.04 -8.61 -13.80
C GLU A 171 14.49 -9.11 -13.68
N ARG A 172 15.48 -8.22 -13.74
CA ARG A 172 16.89 -8.56 -13.49
C ARG A 172 17.13 -9.04 -12.08
N ALA A 173 16.55 -8.38 -11.07
CA ALA A 173 16.67 -8.77 -9.69
C ALA A 173 16.07 -10.17 -9.45
N ARG A 174 14.91 -10.46 -10.04
CA ARG A 174 14.27 -11.78 -9.99
C ARG A 174 15.03 -12.86 -10.78
N ALA A 175 15.63 -12.49 -11.90
CA ALA A 175 16.39 -13.44 -12.73
C ALA A 175 17.74 -13.83 -12.11
N ASP A 176 18.32 -12.95 -11.30
CA ASP A 176 19.62 -13.16 -10.64
C ASP A 176 19.52 -12.66 -9.19
N VAL A 177 18.79 -13.43 -8.36
CA VAL A 177 18.50 -13.11 -6.96
C VAL A 177 19.78 -13.01 -6.16
N LYS A 178 20.14 -11.81 -5.75
CA LYS A 178 21.34 -11.54 -4.97
C LYS A 178 21.09 -11.71 -3.47
N ARG A 179 22.15 -12.06 -2.74
CA ARG A 179 22.16 -12.03 -1.28
C ARG A 179 22.37 -10.57 -0.83
N VAL A 180 21.47 -10.07 0.03
CA VAL A 180 21.52 -8.71 0.55
C VAL A 180 21.60 -8.76 2.06
N VAL A 181 22.64 -8.13 2.62
CA VAL A 181 22.87 -8.08 4.06
C VAL A 181 22.18 -6.83 4.63
N TYR A 182 21.40 -7.04 5.68
CA TYR A 182 20.76 -6.01 6.48
C TYR A 182 21.44 -5.96 7.85
N ALA A 183 22.29 -4.95 8.04
CA ALA A 183 23.09 -4.76 9.25
C ALA A 183 22.24 -4.54 10.52
N GLU A 184 21.06 -3.93 10.34
CA GLU A 184 20.11 -3.63 11.42
C GLU A 184 18.93 -4.62 11.40
N GLY A 185 19.25 -5.94 11.33
CA GLY A 185 18.26 -6.99 11.15
C GLY A 185 17.24 -7.12 12.28
N GLU A 186 17.52 -6.55 13.45
CA GLU A 186 16.56 -6.50 14.55
C GLU A 186 15.50 -5.39 14.38
N GLU A 187 15.73 -4.37 13.55
CA GLU A 187 14.83 -3.22 13.42
C GLU A 187 13.50 -3.58 12.75
N GLU A 188 12.40 -3.15 13.36
CA GLU A 188 11.04 -3.45 12.86
C GLU A 188 10.80 -2.97 11.42
N THR A 189 11.37 -1.81 11.07
CA THR A 189 11.30 -1.25 9.71
C THR A 189 12.06 -2.12 8.71
N VAL A 190 13.22 -2.65 9.11
CA VAL A 190 14.03 -3.56 8.28
C VAL A 190 13.28 -4.87 8.08
N LEU A 191 12.70 -5.45 9.13
CA LEU A 191 11.94 -6.70 9.03
C LEU A 191 10.73 -6.57 8.07
N ARG A 192 10.06 -5.43 8.06
CA ARG A 192 8.99 -5.15 7.08
C ARG A 192 9.51 -5.05 5.65
N ALA A 193 10.64 -4.36 5.47
CA ALA A 193 11.27 -4.26 4.15
C ALA A 193 11.72 -5.64 3.65
N VAL A 194 12.28 -6.46 4.53
CA VAL A 194 12.66 -7.84 4.24
C VAL A 194 11.46 -8.69 3.82
N GLN A 195 10.32 -8.57 4.51
CA GLN A 195 9.07 -9.24 4.10
C GLN A 195 8.70 -8.87 2.66
N THR A 196 8.75 -7.58 2.33
CA THR A 196 8.43 -7.12 0.95
C THR A 196 9.42 -7.67 -0.08
N VAL A 197 10.72 -7.65 0.24
CA VAL A 197 11.77 -8.15 -0.66
C VAL A 197 11.61 -9.65 -0.93
N VAL A 198 11.25 -10.43 0.08
CA VAL A 198 10.97 -11.87 -0.03
C VAL A 198 9.70 -12.11 -0.83
N ASP A 199 8.60 -11.43 -0.52
CA ASP A 199 7.32 -11.57 -1.22
C ASP A 199 7.44 -11.24 -2.71
N GLU A 200 8.27 -10.24 -3.06
CA GLU A 200 8.51 -9.83 -4.44
C GLU A 200 9.61 -10.65 -5.14
N GLY A 201 10.31 -11.53 -4.43
CA GLY A 201 11.40 -12.35 -4.98
C GLY A 201 12.60 -11.54 -5.49
N LEU A 202 12.88 -10.38 -4.87
CA LEU A 202 13.90 -9.44 -5.37
C LEU A 202 15.30 -9.76 -4.86
N ALA A 203 15.43 -10.33 -3.68
CA ALA A 203 16.71 -10.69 -3.10
C ALA A 203 16.55 -11.81 -2.06
N ARG A 204 17.67 -12.47 -1.70
CA ARG A 204 17.76 -13.34 -0.54
C ARG A 204 18.36 -12.57 0.63
N PRO A 205 17.57 -12.20 1.64
CA PRO A 205 18.04 -11.42 2.78
C PRO A 205 18.96 -12.21 3.69
N ILE A 206 19.95 -11.50 4.25
CA ILE A 206 20.76 -11.95 5.38
C ILE A 206 20.59 -10.92 6.48
N LEU A 207 19.99 -11.32 7.59
CA LEU A 207 19.80 -10.44 8.73
C LEU A 207 20.98 -10.58 9.70
N ILE A 208 21.51 -9.45 10.16
CA ILE A 208 22.51 -9.44 11.24
C ILE A 208 21.78 -9.04 12.52
N GLY A 209 21.92 -9.86 13.55
CA GLY A 209 21.31 -9.58 14.86
C GLY A 209 21.11 -10.86 15.69
N ARG A 210 20.53 -10.68 16.87
CA ARG A 210 20.28 -11.78 17.82
C ARG A 210 19.05 -12.59 17.39
N PRO A 211 19.16 -13.91 17.20
CA PRO A 211 18.06 -14.75 16.71
C PRO A 211 16.78 -14.58 17.53
N SER A 212 16.87 -14.66 18.85
CA SER A 212 15.71 -14.56 19.75
C SER A 212 15.00 -13.20 19.71
N VAL A 213 15.72 -12.13 19.38
CA VAL A 213 15.13 -10.80 19.22
C VAL A 213 14.37 -10.69 17.90
N ILE A 214 14.98 -11.17 16.82
CA ILE A 214 14.40 -11.18 15.49
C ILE A 214 13.12 -12.03 15.47
N GLU A 215 13.17 -13.27 15.96
CA GLU A 215 12.01 -14.16 16.03
C GLU A 215 10.85 -13.56 16.81
N ARG A 216 11.12 -13.03 18.01
CA ARG A 216 10.10 -12.37 18.82
C ARG A 216 9.48 -11.16 18.13
N ARG A 217 10.28 -10.37 17.37
CA ARG A 217 9.77 -9.24 16.62
C ARG A 217 8.93 -9.66 15.42
N ILE A 218 9.38 -10.70 14.69
CA ILE A 218 8.62 -11.30 13.58
C ILE A 218 7.24 -11.76 14.10
N GLU A 219 7.21 -12.50 15.20
CA GLU A 219 5.98 -12.99 15.82
C GLU A 219 5.08 -11.82 16.29
N LYS A 220 5.65 -10.89 17.06
CA LYS A 220 4.93 -9.70 17.55
C LYS A 220 4.33 -8.87 16.43
N MET A 221 5.02 -8.76 15.30
CA MET A 221 4.56 -8.00 14.13
C MET A 221 3.62 -8.81 13.22
N GLY A 222 3.50 -10.13 13.44
CA GLY A 222 2.71 -11.04 12.61
C GLY A 222 3.27 -11.19 11.19
N LEU A 223 4.60 -11.09 11.03
CA LEU A 223 5.25 -11.28 9.74
C LEU A 223 5.32 -12.77 9.40
N ARG A 224 5.38 -13.08 8.11
CA ARG A 224 5.40 -14.48 7.60
C ARG A 224 6.82 -15.03 7.42
N LEU A 225 7.84 -14.24 7.75
CA LEU A 225 9.25 -14.57 7.58
C LEU A 225 9.67 -15.79 8.38
N LYS A 226 10.37 -16.72 7.73
CA LYS A 226 10.91 -17.94 8.34
C LYS A 226 12.42 -18.01 8.11
N GLN A 227 13.18 -18.10 9.20
CA GLN A 227 14.62 -18.29 9.14
C GLN A 227 14.98 -19.58 8.40
N GLY A 228 16.00 -19.52 7.56
CA GLY A 228 16.48 -20.66 6.75
C GLY A 228 15.65 -20.92 5.47
N ILE A 229 14.44 -20.35 5.38
CA ILE A 229 13.59 -20.42 4.18
C ILE A 229 13.63 -19.07 3.47
N ASP A 230 13.18 -18.01 4.14
CA ASP A 230 12.99 -16.68 3.58
C ASP A 230 14.22 -15.79 3.75
N PHE A 231 14.99 -16.01 4.82
CA PHE A 231 16.22 -15.28 5.11
C PHE A 231 17.25 -16.12 5.84
N ASP A 232 18.51 -15.78 5.64
CA ASP A 232 19.62 -16.29 6.45
C ASP A 232 19.88 -15.34 7.62
N LEU A 233 20.43 -15.84 8.72
CA LEU A 233 20.74 -15.05 9.91
C LEU A 233 22.21 -15.18 10.28
N THR A 234 22.84 -14.08 10.62
CA THR A 234 24.18 -14.01 11.19
C THR A 234 24.08 -13.39 12.59
N ASN A 235 24.48 -14.14 13.60
CA ASN A 235 24.53 -13.66 14.97
C ASN A 235 25.81 -12.83 15.16
N LEU A 236 25.73 -11.71 15.89
CA LEU A 236 26.89 -10.88 16.20
C LEU A 236 27.79 -11.49 17.29
N ASP A 237 27.27 -12.47 18.03
CA ASP A 237 27.96 -13.11 19.14
C ASP A 237 28.71 -14.39 18.71
N ASP A 238 28.62 -14.80 17.42
CA ASP A 238 29.37 -15.89 16.79
C ASP A 238 30.59 -15.35 16.03
#